data_c64c9de44f272c4f33d18a3874dcd26c
#
_entry.id   c64c9de44f272c4f33d18a3874dcd26c
#
_cell.length_a   1.000
_cell.length_b   1.000
_cell.length_c   1.000
_cell.angle_alpha   90.00
_cell.angle_beta   90.00
_cell.angle_gamma   90.00
#
_symmetry.space_group_name_H-M   'P 1'
#
loop_
_entity.id
_entity.type
_entity.pdbx_description
1 polymer ?
#
loop_
_entity_poly.entity_id
_entity_poly.type
_entity_poly.pdbx_seq_one_letter_code
_entity_poly.pdbx_strand_id
1 'polypeptide(L)'
;MSAHLKETDCVIHVAALTQQNIIRYNDYLRVNHAATALLAEGAIAAGVKQFIYVSTANTIGYGIKEEDITVPEDQPMRKPFTASFYAQSKAEAETYLLQQTERIKVHIANPTFMLGPYDSKPSSGAIILMGMRRRLLFYPPAVKISSR
;
A
#
# COMPACT_ATOMS: atom_id res chain seq x y z
N MET A 1 -9.66 19.86 -9.64
CA MET A 1 -8.41 19.17 -9.28
C MET A 1 -7.18 19.90 -9.79
N SER A 2 -7.14 20.36 -11.03
CA SER A 2 -5.98 21.04 -11.63
C SER A 2 -5.54 22.34 -10.94
N ALA A 3 -6.46 23.12 -10.37
CA ALA A 3 -6.13 24.40 -9.73
C ALA A 3 -5.23 24.24 -8.48
N HIS A 4 -5.43 23.18 -7.70
CA HIS A 4 -4.65 22.91 -6.48
C HIS A 4 -3.27 22.29 -6.74
N LEU A 5 -3.02 21.79 -7.95
CA LEU A 5 -1.74 21.14 -8.29
C LEU A 5 -0.71 22.11 -8.90
N LYS A 6 -1.14 23.31 -9.35
CA LYS A 6 -0.27 24.25 -10.07
C LYS A 6 0.90 24.81 -9.24
N GLU A 7 0.78 24.82 -7.92
CA GLU A 7 1.81 25.33 -6.99
C GLU A 7 2.34 24.23 -6.09
N THR A 8 2.20 22.95 -6.54
CA THR A 8 2.58 21.78 -5.77
C THR A 8 3.86 21.18 -6.33
N ASP A 9 4.89 21.05 -5.51
CA ASP A 9 6.15 20.38 -5.90
C ASP A 9 6.07 18.85 -5.77
N CYS A 10 5.28 18.35 -4.84
CA CYS A 10 5.19 16.94 -4.52
C CYS A 10 3.76 16.55 -4.15
N VAL A 11 3.27 15.46 -4.72
CA VAL A 11 2.03 14.81 -4.30
C VAL A 11 2.35 13.58 -3.46
N ILE A 12 1.77 13.51 -2.25
CA ILE A 12 1.84 12.31 -1.39
C ILE A 12 0.44 11.67 -1.38
N HIS A 13 0.31 10.55 -2.09
CA HIS A 13 -0.95 9.85 -2.25
C HIS A 13 -1.06 8.67 -1.26
N VAL A 14 -1.79 8.89 -0.17
CA VAL A 14 -2.02 7.90 0.90
C VAL A 14 -3.41 7.27 0.83
N ALA A 15 -4.36 7.98 0.20
CA ALA A 15 -5.76 7.56 0.15
C ALA A 15 -5.93 6.22 -0.57
N ALA A 16 -6.66 5.31 0.05
CA ALA A 16 -6.96 4.00 -0.50
C ALA A 16 -8.24 3.41 0.11
N LEU A 17 -8.89 2.52 -0.64
CA LEU A 17 -9.92 1.62 -0.13
C LEU A 17 -9.23 0.42 0.51
N THR A 18 -9.20 0.36 1.85
CA THR A 18 -8.45 -0.63 2.62
C THR A 18 -9.33 -1.71 3.25
N GLN A 19 -10.66 -1.54 3.24
CA GLN A 19 -11.61 -2.49 3.81
C GLN A 19 -11.51 -3.85 3.12
N GLN A 20 -11.43 -4.95 3.88
CA GLN A 20 -11.23 -6.31 3.34
C GLN A 20 -12.56 -7.04 3.06
N ASN A 21 -13.70 -6.47 3.43
CA ASN A 21 -15.02 -7.08 3.31
C ASN A 21 -15.78 -6.69 2.04
N ILE A 22 -15.15 -5.98 1.12
CA ILE A 22 -15.75 -5.60 -0.16
C ILE A 22 -15.64 -6.76 -1.14
N ILE A 23 -16.77 -7.17 -1.69
CA ILE A 23 -16.88 -8.40 -2.52
C ILE A 23 -16.51 -8.12 -3.98
N ARG A 24 -16.62 -6.86 -4.43
CA ARG A 24 -16.41 -6.50 -5.84
C ARG A 24 -15.01 -5.95 -6.06
N TYR A 25 -14.22 -6.64 -6.87
CA TYR A 25 -12.90 -6.18 -7.25
C TYR A 25 -12.91 -4.81 -7.94
N ASN A 26 -13.91 -4.53 -8.76
CA ASN A 26 -14.04 -3.26 -9.47
C ASN A 26 -14.14 -2.04 -8.53
N ASP A 27 -14.63 -2.19 -7.31
CA ASP A 27 -14.67 -1.10 -6.34
C ASP A 27 -13.25 -0.73 -5.88
N TYR A 28 -12.38 -1.72 -5.68
CA TYR A 28 -10.97 -1.48 -5.39
C TYR A 28 -10.26 -0.86 -6.59
N LEU A 29 -10.47 -1.39 -7.80
CA LEU A 29 -9.85 -0.84 -9.01
C LEU A 29 -10.20 0.63 -9.21
N ARG A 30 -11.46 0.98 -9.03
CA ARG A 30 -11.91 2.37 -9.19
C ARG A 30 -11.21 3.31 -8.24
N VAL A 31 -11.03 2.92 -6.97
CA VAL A 31 -10.47 3.79 -5.93
C VAL A 31 -8.94 3.68 -5.88
N ASN A 32 -8.38 2.47 -5.90
CA ASN A 32 -6.94 2.29 -5.67
C ASN A 32 -6.12 2.41 -6.95
N HIS A 33 -6.67 2.06 -8.11
CA HIS A 33 -5.95 2.15 -9.39
C HIS A 33 -6.41 3.36 -10.22
N ALA A 34 -7.69 3.43 -10.63
CA ALA A 34 -8.15 4.47 -11.55
C ALA A 34 -8.03 5.90 -10.96
N ALA A 35 -8.37 6.09 -9.68
CA ALA A 35 -8.21 7.39 -9.05
C ALA A 35 -6.72 7.76 -8.87
N THR A 36 -5.84 6.79 -8.59
CA THR A 36 -4.39 7.01 -8.52
C THR A 36 -3.84 7.42 -9.89
N ALA A 37 -4.25 6.73 -10.96
CA ALA A 37 -3.85 7.06 -12.32
C ALA A 37 -4.33 8.48 -12.71
N LEU A 38 -5.58 8.82 -12.42
CA LEU A 38 -6.12 10.15 -12.69
C LEU A 38 -5.38 11.25 -11.92
N LEU A 39 -5.02 10.99 -10.66
CA LEU A 39 -4.25 11.94 -9.86
C LEU A 39 -2.83 12.11 -10.39
N ALA A 40 -2.18 11.03 -10.81
CA ALA A 40 -0.82 11.06 -11.39
C ALA A 40 -0.82 11.83 -12.72
N GLU A 41 -1.77 11.59 -13.61
CA GLU A 41 -1.92 12.35 -14.87
C GLU A 41 -2.18 13.84 -14.59
N GLY A 42 -3.02 14.15 -13.60
CA GLY A 42 -3.24 15.53 -13.16
C GLY A 42 -1.99 16.20 -12.61
N ALA A 43 -1.17 15.47 -11.85
CA ALA A 43 0.11 15.94 -11.32
C ALA A 43 1.11 16.22 -12.44
N ILE A 44 1.24 15.29 -13.40
CA ILE A 44 2.11 15.45 -14.59
C ILE A 44 1.68 16.67 -15.40
N ALA A 45 0.39 16.81 -15.69
CA ALA A 45 -0.14 17.93 -16.45
C ALA A 45 0.04 19.29 -15.75
N ALA A 46 0.12 19.30 -14.43
CA ALA A 46 0.37 20.49 -13.62
C ALA A 46 1.86 20.82 -13.42
N GLY A 47 2.78 19.97 -13.89
CA GLY A 47 4.22 20.16 -13.72
C GLY A 47 4.74 19.80 -12.33
N VAL A 48 4.03 18.97 -11.58
CA VAL A 48 4.49 18.45 -10.27
C VAL A 48 5.74 17.61 -10.49
N LYS A 49 6.74 17.80 -9.63
CA LYS A 49 8.06 17.18 -9.80
C LYS A 49 8.14 15.75 -9.26
N GLN A 50 7.38 15.45 -8.21
CA GLN A 50 7.46 14.18 -7.49
C GLN A 50 6.07 13.64 -7.14
N PHE A 51 5.92 12.33 -7.24
CA PHE A 51 4.72 11.61 -6.82
C PHE A 51 5.12 10.49 -5.86
N ILE A 52 4.70 10.58 -4.61
CA ILE A 52 4.95 9.57 -3.58
C ILE A 52 3.66 8.77 -3.40
N TYR A 53 3.73 7.49 -3.67
CA TYR A 53 2.61 6.57 -3.51
C TYR A 53 2.80 5.68 -2.30
N VAL A 54 1.88 5.74 -1.35
CA VAL A 54 1.87 4.84 -0.20
C VAL A 54 1.09 3.59 -0.58
N SER A 55 1.82 2.51 -0.86
CA SER A 55 1.28 1.20 -1.20
C SER A 55 1.20 0.29 0.04
N THR A 56 1.62 -0.93 -0.05
CA THR A 56 1.59 -1.92 1.03
C THR A 56 2.66 -2.99 0.79
N ALA A 57 3.25 -3.52 1.84
CA ALA A 57 4.15 -4.67 1.74
C ALA A 57 3.47 -5.93 1.17
N ASN A 58 2.15 -5.98 1.15
CA ASN A 58 1.40 -7.10 0.58
C ASN A 58 1.54 -7.23 -0.95
N THR A 59 2.04 -6.21 -1.65
CA THR A 59 2.33 -6.23 -3.09
C THR A 59 3.67 -6.87 -3.41
N ILE A 60 4.54 -6.99 -2.41
CA ILE A 60 5.89 -7.54 -2.54
C ILE A 60 5.88 -9.00 -2.07
N GLY A 61 6.70 -9.84 -2.72
CA GLY A 61 6.96 -11.19 -2.24
C GLY A 61 7.65 -11.19 -0.87
N TYR A 62 7.57 -12.29 -0.17
CA TYR A 62 8.21 -12.48 1.13
C TYR A 62 9.13 -13.70 1.13
N GLY A 63 10.14 -13.70 2.01
CA GLY A 63 11.02 -14.84 2.23
C GLY A 63 10.27 -16.06 2.80
N ILE A 64 10.67 -17.26 2.40
CA ILE A 64 10.06 -18.51 2.87
C ILE A 64 10.88 -19.11 4.01
N LYS A 65 12.19 -18.83 4.06
CA LYS A 65 13.11 -19.36 5.05
C LYS A 65 13.45 -18.31 6.10
N GLU A 66 13.75 -18.74 7.32
CA GLU A 66 14.22 -17.83 8.38
C GLU A 66 15.53 -17.09 8.00
N GLU A 67 16.29 -17.65 7.07
CA GLU A 67 17.53 -17.09 6.54
C GLU A 67 17.31 -15.97 5.53
N ASP A 68 16.11 -15.85 4.97
CA ASP A 68 15.72 -14.80 4.01
C ASP A 68 15.46 -13.48 4.76
N ILE A 69 16.52 -12.86 5.30
CA ILE A 69 16.46 -11.64 6.11
C ILE A 69 16.04 -10.43 5.26
N THR A 70 16.35 -10.46 3.98
CA THR A 70 15.99 -9.41 3.02
C THR A 70 15.36 -10.02 1.78
N VAL A 71 14.25 -9.48 1.36
CA VAL A 71 13.56 -9.87 0.13
C VAL A 71 13.67 -8.70 -0.85
N PRO A 72 14.17 -8.91 -2.07
CA PRO A 72 14.19 -7.87 -3.09
C PRO A 72 12.79 -7.33 -3.38
N GLU A 73 12.70 -6.03 -3.64
CA GLU A 73 11.41 -5.35 -3.87
C GLU A 73 10.74 -5.76 -5.19
N ASP A 74 11.47 -6.38 -6.10
CA ASP A 74 10.98 -6.91 -7.38
C ASP A 74 10.41 -8.33 -7.29
N GLN A 75 10.38 -8.94 -6.10
CA GLN A 75 9.79 -10.26 -5.95
C GLN A 75 8.28 -10.24 -6.19
N PRO A 76 7.75 -11.18 -6.98
CA PRO A 76 6.33 -11.23 -7.27
C PRO A 76 5.52 -11.53 -6.02
N MET A 77 4.34 -10.92 -5.94
CA MET A 77 3.35 -11.18 -4.90
C MET A 77 3.06 -12.67 -4.75
N ARG A 78 2.92 -13.15 -3.52
CA ARG A 78 2.67 -14.55 -3.17
C ARG A 78 1.36 -14.72 -2.42
N LYS A 79 0.86 -15.97 -2.37
CA LYS A 79 -0.28 -16.33 -1.49
C LYS A 79 0.08 -16.05 -0.02
N PRO A 80 -0.85 -15.54 0.82
CA PRO A 80 -2.28 -15.36 0.51
C PRO A 80 -2.60 -14.05 -0.23
N PHE A 81 -1.65 -13.13 -0.42
CA PHE A 81 -1.90 -11.78 -0.94
C PHE A 81 -2.37 -11.77 -2.39
N THR A 82 -1.97 -12.75 -3.21
CA THR A 82 -2.50 -12.92 -4.57
C THR A 82 -4.02 -13.18 -4.62
N ALA A 83 -4.65 -13.52 -3.50
CA ALA A 83 -6.11 -13.65 -3.39
C ALA A 83 -6.77 -12.39 -2.78
N SER A 84 -5.98 -11.39 -2.37
CA SER A 84 -6.49 -10.15 -1.79
C SER A 84 -6.76 -9.11 -2.88
N PHE A 85 -8.01 -8.75 -3.08
CA PHE A 85 -8.42 -7.69 -4.01
C PHE A 85 -7.75 -6.35 -3.69
N TYR A 86 -7.57 -6.05 -2.40
CA TYR A 86 -6.82 -4.89 -1.96
C TYR A 86 -5.38 -4.92 -2.49
N ALA A 87 -4.63 -6.00 -2.21
CA ALA A 87 -3.24 -6.11 -2.62
C ALA A 87 -3.09 -6.08 -4.16
N GLN A 88 -3.98 -6.79 -4.89
CA GLN A 88 -3.99 -6.77 -6.35
C GLN A 88 -4.19 -5.35 -6.90
N SER A 89 -5.18 -4.62 -6.41
CA SER A 89 -5.47 -3.25 -6.86
C SER A 89 -4.35 -2.25 -6.56
N LYS A 90 -3.64 -2.45 -5.44
CA LYS A 90 -2.46 -1.66 -5.10
C LYS A 90 -1.29 -1.98 -6.03
N ALA A 91 -1.05 -3.27 -6.33
CA ALA A 91 0.00 -3.70 -7.27
C ALA A 91 -0.25 -3.18 -8.70
N GLU A 92 -1.50 -3.16 -9.16
CA GLU A 92 -1.84 -2.58 -10.46
C GLU A 92 -1.56 -1.08 -10.52
N ALA A 93 -1.84 -0.35 -9.43
CA ALA A 93 -1.50 1.06 -9.33
C ALA A 93 0.01 1.31 -9.31
N GLU A 94 0.80 0.46 -8.62
CA GLU A 94 2.27 0.49 -8.67
C GLU A 94 2.78 0.30 -10.09
N THR A 95 2.28 -0.74 -10.77
CA THR A 95 2.66 -1.04 -12.17
C THR A 95 2.39 0.15 -13.09
N TYR A 96 1.22 0.79 -12.95
CA TYR A 96 0.87 1.98 -13.72
C TYR A 96 1.85 3.14 -13.41
N LEU A 97 2.13 3.42 -12.14
CA LEU A 97 3.00 4.51 -11.74
C LEU A 97 4.45 4.31 -12.19
N LEU A 98 4.96 3.08 -12.16
CA LEU A 98 6.30 2.75 -12.65
C LEU A 98 6.45 3.01 -14.16
N GLN A 99 5.36 2.92 -14.94
CA GLN A 99 5.37 3.30 -16.35
C GLN A 99 5.43 4.83 -16.57
N GLN A 100 5.21 5.64 -15.53
CA GLN A 100 5.23 7.09 -15.61
C GLN A 100 6.57 7.73 -15.20
N THR A 101 7.58 6.94 -14.85
CA THR A 101 8.87 7.41 -14.31
C THR A 101 9.63 8.36 -15.23
N GLU A 102 9.44 8.28 -16.53
CA GLU A 102 10.01 9.22 -17.51
C GLU A 102 9.32 10.61 -17.50
N ARG A 103 8.11 10.68 -16.93
CA ARG A 103 7.27 11.90 -16.94
C ARG A 103 7.22 12.61 -15.59
N ILE A 104 7.39 11.87 -14.50
CA ILE A 104 7.38 12.38 -13.14
C ILE A 104 8.22 11.47 -12.25
N LYS A 105 8.95 12.04 -11.29
CA LYS A 105 9.71 11.24 -10.32
C LYS A 105 8.77 10.49 -9.39
N VAL A 106 8.71 9.17 -9.51
CA VAL A 106 7.85 8.30 -8.70
C VAL A 106 8.64 7.67 -7.56
N HIS A 107 8.05 7.70 -6.36
CA HIS A 107 8.50 6.92 -5.21
C HIS A 107 7.34 6.08 -4.71
N ILE A 108 7.58 4.79 -4.48
CA ILE A 108 6.59 3.86 -3.92
C ILE A 108 7.07 3.44 -2.54
N ALA A 109 6.24 3.65 -1.52
CA ALA A 109 6.50 3.18 -0.17
C ALA A 109 5.58 1.99 0.12
N ASN A 110 6.16 0.86 0.51
CA ASN A 110 5.45 -0.38 0.81
C ASN A 110 5.49 -0.68 2.32
N PRO A 111 4.75 0.09 3.15
CA PRO A 111 4.78 -0.11 4.58
C PRO A 111 4.25 -1.48 4.95
N THR A 112 4.87 -2.06 5.96
CA THR A 112 4.41 -3.25 6.66
C THR A 112 3.34 -2.89 7.68
N PHE A 113 3.17 -3.69 8.71
CA PHE A 113 2.27 -3.44 9.81
C PHE A 113 2.74 -2.22 10.62
N MET A 114 1.96 -1.14 10.59
CA MET A 114 2.27 0.10 11.30
C MET A 114 1.45 0.20 12.57
N LEU A 115 2.12 0.54 13.67
CA LEU A 115 1.53 0.88 14.96
C LEU A 115 1.94 2.30 15.34
N GLY A 116 1.01 3.11 15.79
CA GLY A 116 1.32 4.47 16.19
C GLY A 116 0.17 5.17 16.92
N PRO A 117 0.44 6.34 17.48
CA PRO A 117 -0.60 7.19 18.05
C PRO A 117 -1.57 7.66 16.95
N TYR A 118 -2.76 8.09 17.37
CA TYR A 118 -3.81 8.62 16.50
C TYR A 118 -4.51 7.60 15.57
N ASP A 119 -4.37 6.28 15.83
CA ASP A 119 -5.16 5.23 15.17
C ASP A 119 -6.62 5.30 15.69
N SER A 120 -7.36 6.32 15.23
CA SER A 120 -8.73 6.62 15.68
C SER A 120 -9.75 5.54 15.26
N LYS A 121 -9.42 4.77 14.24
CA LYS A 121 -10.19 3.59 13.80
C LYS A 121 -9.26 2.39 13.82
N PRO A 122 -9.05 1.76 15.01
CA PRO A 122 -8.00 0.77 15.17
C PRO A 122 -8.07 -0.32 14.09
N SER A 123 -7.08 -0.33 13.22
CA SER A 123 -6.84 -1.40 12.25
C SER A 123 -5.73 -2.30 12.78
N SER A 124 -4.50 -1.87 12.68
CA SER A 124 -3.34 -2.54 13.27
C SER A 124 -3.38 -2.52 14.80
N GLY A 125 -3.76 -1.40 15.39
CA GLY A 125 -3.94 -1.23 16.84
C GLY A 125 -5.03 -2.14 17.44
N ALA A 126 -5.98 -2.62 16.64
CA ALA A 126 -7.01 -3.57 17.12
C ALA A 126 -6.41 -4.87 17.68
N ILE A 127 -5.26 -5.31 17.17
CA ILE A 127 -4.56 -6.50 17.68
C ILE A 127 -4.07 -6.27 19.12
N ILE A 128 -3.53 -5.07 19.39
CA ILE A 128 -3.09 -4.69 20.76
C ILE A 128 -4.29 -4.67 21.69
N LEU A 129 -5.38 -4.00 21.28
CA LEU A 129 -6.60 -3.93 22.09
C LEU A 129 -7.21 -5.31 22.34
N MET A 130 -7.12 -6.21 21.37
CA MET A 130 -7.58 -7.59 21.52
C MET A 130 -6.71 -8.35 22.52
N GLY A 131 -5.38 -8.17 22.49
CA GLY A 131 -4.44 -8.74 23.44
C GLY A 131 -4.68 -8.27 24.88
N MET A 132 -4.98 -6.99 25.05
CA MET A 132 -5.27 -6.41 26.38
C MET A 132 -6.59 -6.91 27.00
N ARG A 133 -7.56 -7.31 26.16
CA ARG A 133 -8.91 -7.71 26.63
C ARG A 133 -9.08 -9.22 26.80
N ARG A 134 -8.13 -10.04 26.33
CA ARG A 134 -8.25 -11.50 26.37
C ARG A 134 -7.15 -12.13 27.20
N ARG A 135 -7.52 -13.09 28.08
CA ARG A 135 -6.56 -13.88 28.86
C ARG A 135 -5.83 -14.96 28.07
N LEU A 136 -6.35 -15.33 26.90
CA LEU A 136 -5.79 -16.35 26.01
C LEU A 136 -5.76 -15.79 24.59
N LEU A 137 -4.58 -15.79 23.99
CA LEU A 137 -4.33 -15.42 22.59
C LEU A 137 -3.75 -16.63 21.87
N PHE A 138 -4.46 -17.10 20.85
CA PHE A 138 -3.93 -18.07 19.91
C PHE A 138 -3.33 -17.29 18.74
N TYR A 139 -2.08 -17.57 18.41
CA TYR A 139 -1.44 -17.01 17.23
C TYR A 139 -0.94 -18.14 16.33
N PRO A 140 -1.14 -18.08 15.00
CA PRO A 140 -0.51 -19.00 14.09
C PRO A 140 1.00 -18.74 14.06
N PRO A 141 1.84 -19.74 13.74
CA PRO A 141 3.24 -19.50 13.48
C PRO A 141 3.36 -18.47 12.35
N ALA A 142 3.98 -17.33 12.65
CA ALA A 142 4.11 -16.21 11.72
C ALA A 142 5.52 -16.17 11.16
N VAL A 143 5.66 -15.92 9.86
CA VAL A 143 6.94 -15.54 9.27
C VAL A 143 7.26 -14.11 9.75
N LYS A 144 8.42 -13.95 10.36
CA LYS A 144 8.88 -12.67 10.87
C LYS A 144 9.25 -11.76 9.70
N ILE A 145 8.40 -10.79 9.38
CA ILE A 145 8.79 -9.72 8.45
C ILE A 145 9.48 -8.65 9.29
N SER A 146 10.81 -8.59 9.20
CA SER A 146 11.61 -7.53 9.82
C SER A 146 11.78 -6.41 8.80
N SER A 147 11.19 -5.26 9.06
CA SER A 147 11.56 -4.01 8.40
C SER A 147 12.71 -3.39 9.18
N ARG A 148 13.79 -3.06 8.54
CA ARG A 148 14.82 -2.13 9.03
C ARG A 148 14.55 -0.75 8.49
#